data_2df25cf4dffe73beebe7b2ef23744227
#
_entry.id   2df25cf4dffe73beebe7b2ef23744227
#
_cell.length_a   1.000
_cell.length_b   1.000
_cell.length_c   1.000
_cell.angle_alpha   90.00
_cell.angle_beta   90.00
_cell.angle_gamma   90.00
#
_symmetry.space_group_name_H-M   'P 1'
#
loop_
_entity.id
_entity.type
_entity.pdbx_description
1 polymer ?
#
loop_
_entity_poly.entity_id
_entity_poly.type
_entity_poly.pdbx_seq_one_letter_code
_entity_poly.pdbx_strand_id
1 'polypeptide(L)'
;NEIYTPWNWRGWWDFGTGALGDMACHILDPVFMGLKLGHPSAVQASSTQFNTESAPQAEVVHYRFPARKNLPKMAMPAVHVTWYDGGMMPERIPELRSGEMMGDRSGGVIFEGSKGKIMCGTYGREPRLWIEGKEVTNEYNAPEVLRRVKTTHEMDFVRACKESPSERVMPSSNFNYSGPLNEMVVMGNLAVRLQDLKRELQWDGEAMEITNLDDSDQVRIVKTDTFYVEQGHPHFNTEHETIKAKPFAQEMIRHTYRDGWSLM
;
A
#
# COMPACT_ATOMS: atom_id res chain seq x y z
N ASN A 1 -20.15 7.04 -21.41
CA ASN A 1 -19.40 5.80 -21.44
C ASN A 1 -19.13 5.34 -19.99
N GLU A 2 -19.71 4.25 -19.56
CA GLU A 2 -19.71 3.79 -18.15
C GLU A 2 -18.32 3.34 -17.66
N ILE A 3 -17.35 3.18 -18.56
CA ILE A 3 -15.99 2.71 -18.27
C ILE A 3 -15.20 3.74 -17.45
N TYR A 4 -15.37 5.02 -17.72
CA TYR A 4 -14.65 6.13 -17.09
C TYR A 4 -15.54 6.93 -16.12
N THR A 5 -16.44 6.26 -15.40
CA THR A 5 -17.30 6.92 -14.42
C THR A 5 -16.52 7.42 -13.20
N PRO A 6 -17.10 8.30 -12.38
CA PRO A 6 -16.45 8.84 -11.18
C PRO A 6 -15.92 7.77 -10.21
N TRP A 7 -16.44 6.55 -10.25
CA TRP A 7 -15.95 5.44 -9.41
C TRP A 7 -14.85 4.63 -10.11
N ASN A 8 -14.95 4.38 -11.41
CA ASN A 8 -14.11 3.42 -12.13
C ASN A 8 -12.76 3.99 -12.59
N TRP A 9 -12.60 5.32 -12.67
CA TRP A 9 -11.39 5.97 -13.17
C TRP A 9 -10.11 5.52 -12.43
N ARG A 10 -10.23 5.20 -11.13
CA ARG A 10 -9.08 4.80 -10.30
C ARG A 10 -8.44 3.47 -10.70
N GLY A 11 -9.16 2.63 -11.43
CA GLY A 11 -8.66 1.36 -11.95
C GLY A 11 -7.83 1.47 -13.23
N TRP A 12 -7.70 2.68 -13.80
CA TRP A 12 -6.96 2.91 -15.03
C TRP A 12 -5.64 3.59 -14.72
N TRP A 13 -4.52 3.01 -15.21
CA TRP A 13 -3.17 3.50 -14.90
C TRP A 13 -2.94 4.97 -15.25
N ASP A 14 -3.61 5.50 -16.28
CA ASP A 14 -3.49 6.91 -16.67
C ASP A 14 -4.13 7.87 -15.65
N PHE A 15 -5.03 7.39 -14.80
CA PHE A 15 -5.83 8.24 -13.92
C PHE A 15 -5.72 7.86 -12.45
N GLY A 16 -5.33 6.63 -12.15
CA GLY A 16 -5.31 6.11 -10.79
C GLY A 16 -4.32 4.96 -10.59
N THR A 17 -4.33 4.42 -9.41
CA THR A 17 -3.36 3.43 -8.93
C THR A 17 -4.04 2.17 -8.37
N GLY A 18 -5.26 1.86 -8.87
CA GLY A 18 -6.01 0.69 -8.46
C GLY A 18 -6.51 0.72 -7.02
N ALA A 19 -6.96 -0.42 -6.54
CA ALA A 19 -7.46 -0.58 -5.18
C ALA A 19 -6.38 -0.33 -4.12
N LEU A 20 -5.15 -0.76 -4.37
CA LEU A 20 -4.02 -0.50 -3.49
C LEU A 20 -3.81 1.01 -3.28
N GLY A 21 -3.68 1.78 -4.36
CA GLY A 21 -3.44 3.22 -4.24
C GLY A 21 -4.62 3.97 -3.62
N ASP A 22 -5.85 3.53 -3.90
CA ASP A 22 -7.07 4.14 -3.35
C ASP A 22 -7.22 3.86 -1.84
N MET A 23 -7.09 2.59 -1.43
CA MET A 23 -7.46 2.16 -0.08
C MET A 23 -6.29 1.99 0.90
N ALA A 24 -5.08 1.79 0.41
CA ALA A 24 -3.98 1.47 1.32
C ALA A 24 -3.62 2.63 2.25
N CYS A 25 -3.74 3.88 1.83
CA CYS A 25 -3.54 5.02 2.73
C CYS A 25 -4.53 5.02 3.91
N HIS A 26 -5.72 4.46 3.74
CA HIS A 26 -6.72 4.36 4.80
C HIS A 26 -6.50 3.18 5.73
N ILE A 27 -5.87 2.12 5.24
CA ILE A 27 -5.72 0.85 5.98
C ILE A 27 -4.30 0.69 6.51
N LEU A 28 -3.26 1.07 5.75
CA LEU A 28 -1.88 0.98 6.18
C LEU A 28 -1.41 2.15 7.05
N ASP A 29 -2.16 3.26 7.13
CA ASP A 29 -1.82 4.38 8.00
C ASP A 29 -1.65 3.96 9.48
N PRO A 30 -2.55 3.17 10.11
CA PRO A 30 -2.33 2.65 11.45
C PRO A 30 -1.07 1.78 11.58
N VAL A 31 -0.72 1.04 10.54
CA VAL A 31 0.51 0.22 10.51
C VAL A 31 1.74 1.12 10.45
N PHE A 32 1.74 2.06 9.53
CA PHE A 32 2.83 2.99 9.30
C PHE A 32 3.12 3.85 10.55
N MET A 33 2.06 4.42 11.15
CA MET A 33 2.15 5.21 12.36
C MET A 33 2.53 4.38 13.59
N GLY A 34 1.82 3.29 13.83
CA GLY A 34 1.98 2.45 15.02
C GLY A 34 3.33 1.76 15.10
N LEU A 35 3.83 1.28 13.97
CA LEU A 35 5.13 0.64 13.88
C LEU A 35 6.25 1.61 13.50
N LYS A 36 5.93 2.90 13.29
CA LYS A 36 6.88 3.93 12.85
C LYS A 36 7.72 3.45 11.67
N LEU A 37 7.06 2.96 10.66
CA LEU A 37 7.70 2.49 9.45
C LEU A 37 8.40 3.67 8.74
N GLY A 38 9.50 3.38 8.09
CA GLY A 38 10.18 4.28 7.16
C GLY A 38 10.06 3.70 5.74
N HIS A 39 11.12 3.83 4.95
CA HIS A 39 11.16 3.20 3.64
C HIS A 39 11.26 1.67 3.78
N PRO A 40 10.49 0.89 3.02
CA PRO A 40 10.72 -0.53 2.91
C PRO A 40 12.06 -0.79 2.20
N SER A 41 12.71 -1.91 2.51
CA SER A 41 13.95 -2.33 1.84
C SER A 41 13.69 -3.21 0.62
N ALA A 42 12.51 -3.81 0.54
CA ALA A 42 12.11 -4.63 -0.60
C ALA A 42 10.59 -4.72 -0.72
N VAL A 43 10.14 -4.98 -1.95
CA VAL A 43 8.74 -5.22 -2.26
C VAL A 43 8.60 -6.34 -3.30
N GLN A 44 7.57 -7.14 -3.17
CA GLN A 44 7.19 -8.14 -4.17
C GLN A 44 5.67 -8.22 -4.25
N ALA A 45 5.15 -8.44 -5.46
CA ALA A 45 3.72 -8.56 -5.66
C ALA A 45 3.36 -9.78 -6.51
N SER A 46 2.12 -10.20 -6.35
CA SER A 46 1.41 -11.10 -7.26
C SER A 46 -0.03 -10.64 -7.40
N SER A 47 -0.61 -10.79 -8.58
CA SER A 47 -1.96 -10.30 -8.84
C SER A 47 -2.71 -11.17 -9.84
N THR A 48 -4.01 -10.95 -9.96
CA THR A 48 -4.76 -11.34 -11.14
C THR A 48 -4.19 -10.65 -12.37
N GLN A 49 -4.58 -11.13 -13.55
CA GLN A 49 -4.15 -10.51 -14.80
C GLN A 49 -4.50 -9.02 -14.81
N PHE A 50 -3.56 -8.22 -15.27
CA PHE A 50 -3.72 -6.80 -15.56
C PHE A 50 -3.16 -6.53 -16.96
N ASN A 51 -3.44 -5.37 -17.52
CA ASN A 51 -2.97 -4.99 -18.84
C ASN A 51 -2.24 -3.63 -18.80
N THR A 52 -1.84 -3.14 -19.97
CA THR A 52 -1.14 -1.85 -20.10
C THR A 52 -1.98 -0.66 -19.69
N GLU A 53 -3.31 -0.79 -19.59
CA GLU A 53 -4.25 0.31 -19.32
C GLU A 53 -4.87 0.24 -17.93
N SER A 54 -5.11 -0.96 -17.39
CA SER A 54 -5.87 -1.15 -16.14
C SER A 54 -5.17 -1.99 -15.10
N ALA A 55 -5.41 -1.65 -13.84
CA ALA A 55 -4.95 -2.36 -12.65
C ALA A 55 -5.61 -3.74 -12.52
N PRO A 56 -4.99 -4.68 -11.78
CA PRO A 56 -5.57 -5.98 -11.50
C PRO A 56 -6.84 -5.87 -10.65
N GLN A 57 -7.66 -6.90 -10.68
CA GLN A 57 -8.86 -7.00 -9.83
C GLN A 57 -8.52 -7.41 -8.39
N ALA A 58 -7.44 -8.16 -8.20
CA ALA A 58 -6.98 -8.60 -6.90
C ALA A 58 -5.46 -8.70 -6.90
N GLU A 59 -4.84 -8.32 -5.78
CA GLU A 59 -3.40 -8.39 -5.61
C GLU A 59 -2.99 -8.69 -4.18
N VAL A 60 -1.80 -9.28 -4.05
CA VAL A 60 -1.08 -9.45 -2.79
C VAL A 60 0.27 -8.78 -2.93
N VAL A 61 0.58 -7.87 -1.99
CA VAL A 61 1.86 -7.16 -2.00
C VAL A 61 2.57 -7.37 -0.67
N HIS A 62 3.81 -7.78 -0.76
CA HIS A 62 4.69 -8.04 0.38
C HIS A 62 5.74 -6.94 0.47
N TYR A 63 5.78 -6.25 1.61
CA TYR A 63 6.80 -5.24 1.92
C TYR A 63 7.70 -5.76 3.05
N ARG A 64 8.99 -5.50 2.92
CA ARG A 64 9.96 -5.79 3.97
C ARG A 64 10.54 -4.50 4.52
N PHE A 65 10.50 -4.38 5.83
CA PHE A 65 11.09 -3.26 6.54
C PHE A 65 12.27 -3.72 7.39
N PRO A 66 13.40 -3.02 7.36
CA PRO A 66 14.56 -3.39 8.15
C PRO A 66 14.30 -3.20 9.65
N ALA A 67 15.07 -3.90 10.47
CA ALA A 67 15.04 -3.69 11.91
C ALA A 67 15.50 -2.26 12.26
N ARG A 68 14.80 -1.63 13.23
CA ARG A 68 15.08 -0.26 13.68
C ARG A 68 15.48 -0.27 15.14
N LYS A 69 16.73 0.11 15.40
CA LYS A 69 17.34 0.03 16.76
C LYS A 69 17.21 1.33 17.57
N ASN A 70 16.98 2.46 16.91
CA ASN A 70 17.08 3.79 17.51
C ASN A 70 15.72 4.43 17.84
N LEU A 71 14.68 3.63 17.98
CA LEU A 71 13.37 4.16 18.36
C LEU A 71 13.28 4.26 19.90
N PRO A 72 12.95 5.43 20.45
CA PRO A 72 12.77 5.59 21.89
C PRO A 72 11.69 4.63 22.40
N LYS A 73 12.01 3.85 23.42
CA LYS A 73 11.10 2.89 24.08
C LYS A 73 10.55 1.76 23.20
N MET A 74 11.09 1.58 22.00
CA MET A 74 10.64 0.53 21.09
C MET A 74 11.86 -0.14 20.45
N ALA A 75 12.02 -1.44 20.68
CA ALA A 75 12.90 -2.28 19.87
C ALA A 75 12.06 -2.91 18.77
N MET A 76 12.15 -2.37 17.56
CA MET A 76 11.44 -2.94 16.40
C MET A 76 12.35 -3.88 15.63
N PRO A 77 12.04 -5.18 15.59
CA PRO A 77 12.69 -6.11 14.67
C PRO A 77 12.36 -5.75 13.22
N ALA A 78 12.90 -6.51 12.28
CA ALA A 78 12.41 -6.45 10.91
C ALA A 78 10.91 -6.74 10.87
N VAL A 79 10.18 -5.98 10.03
CA VAL A 79 8.72 -6.11 9.90
C VAL A 79 8.40 -6.54 8.48
N HIS A 80 7.48 -7.47 8.36
CA HIS A 80 6.88 -7.88 7.11
C HIS A 80 5.43 -7.39 7.09
N VAL A 81 5.07 -6.62 6.07
CA VAL A 81 3.72 -6.14 5.85
C VAL A 81 3.19 -6.79 4.58
N THR A 82 2.00 -7.38 4.66
CA THR A 82 1.33 -7.93 3.48
C THR A 82 0.00 -7.24 3.27
N TRP A 83 -0.18 -6.70 2.09
CA TRP A 83 -1.44 -6.16 1.59
C TRP A 83 -2.22 -7.24 0.83
N TYR A 84 -3.52 -7.24 1.00
CA TYR A 84 -4.47 -8.08 0.27
C TYR A 84 -5.63 -7.23 -0.20
N ASP A 85 -6.08 -7.38 -1.42
CA ASP A 85 -7.30 -6.77 -1.91
C ASP A 85 -8.06 -7.65 -2.91
N GLY A 86 -9.10 -7.09 -3.56
CA GLY A 86 -9.90 -7.82 -4.54
C GLY A 86 -10.67 -9.01 -3.98
N GLY A 87 -10.95 -9.01 -2.66
CA GLY A 87 -11.60 -10.12 -1.97
C GLY A 87 -10.63 -11.18 -1.43
N MET A 88 -9.34 -11.04 -1.68
CA MET A 88 -8.32 -11.86 -1.03
C MET A 88 -8.14 -11.41 0.41
N MET A 89 -7.89 -12.36 1.30
CA MET A 89 -7.71 -12.09 2.72
C MET A 89 -6.55 -12.93 3.28
N PRO A 90 -5.92 -12.47 4.37
CA PRO A 90 -4.99 -13.31 5.11
C PRO A 90 -5.72 -14.49 5.73
N GLU A 91 -4.93 -15.44 6.24
CA GLU A 91 -5.48 -16.54 7.03
C GLU A 91 -6.29 -16.00 8.22
N ARG A 92 -7.46 -16.61 8.44
CA ARG A 92 -8.33 -16.21 9.53
C ARG A 92 -7.67 -16.49 10.88
N ILE A 93 -7.59 -15.48 11.74
CA ILE A 93 -7.03 -15.65 13.07
C ILE A 93 -7.96 -16.54 13.94
N PRO A 94 -7.39 -17.51 14.67
CA PRO A 94 -8.17 -18.50 15.42
C PRO A 94 -8.92 -17.90 16.63
N GLU A 95 -8.51 -16.73 17.08
CA GLU A 95 -9.13 -16.02 18.21
C GLU A 95 -10.53 -15.49 17.91
N LEU A 96 -10.91 -15.36 16.63
CA LEU A 96 -12.23 -14.90 16.24
C LEU A 96 -13.27 -16.01 16.32
N ARG A 97 -14.44 -15.68 16.87
CA ARG A 97 -15.60 -16.59 16.90
C ARG A 97 -16.12 -16.86 15.49
N SER A 98 -16.85 -17.95 15.34
CA SER A 98 -17.54 -18.23 14.08
C SER A 98 -18.46 -17.08 13.69
N GLY A 99 -18.39 -16.63 12.43
CA GLY A 99 -19.18 -15.52 11.90
C GLY A 99 -18.68 -14.11 12.21
N GLU A 100 -17.67 -13.95 13.08
CA GLU A 100 -17.04 -12.65 13.28
C GLU A 100 -16.22 -12.24 12.06
N MET A 101 -16.27 -10.97 11.69
CA MET A 101 -15.53 -10.40 10.58
C MET A 101 -14.08 -10.10 10.99
N MET A 102 -13.14 -10.30 10.09
CA MET A 102 -11.78 -9.76 10.23
C MET A 102 -11.78 -8.29 9.79
N GLY A 103 -11.50 -7.37 10.72
CA GLY A 103 -11.63 -5.94 10.47
C GLY A 103 -13.08 -5.46 10.43
N ASP A 104 -13.39 -4.57 9.50
CA ASP A 104 -14.72 -4.07 9.22
C ASP A 104 -15.12 -4.32 7.74
N ARG A 105 -16.29 -3.80 7.33
CA ARG A 105 -16.80 -4.00 5.96
C ARG A 105 -15.86 -3.45 4.87
N SER A 106 -15.07 -2.45 5.19
CA SER A 106 -14.18 -1.77 4.24
C SER A 106 -12.74 -2.30 4.28
N GLY A 107 -12.40 -3.13 5.28
CA GLY A 107 -11.08 -3.71 5.44
C GLY A 107 -10.61 -3.72 6.89
N GLY A 108 -9.31 -3.76 7.09
CA GLY A 108 -8.72 -3.73 8.43
C GLY A 108 -7.27 -4.18 8.44
N VAL A 109 -6.72 -4.25 9.64
CA VAL A 109 -5.34 -4.64 9.88
C VAL A 109 -5.26 -5.69 10.97
N ILE A 110 -4.37 -6.66 10.78
CA ILE A 110 -3.96 -7.61 11.81
C ILE A 110 -2.46 -7.39 12.05
N PHE A 111 -2.10 -7.07 13.29
CA PHE A 111 -0.72 -7.06 13.76
C PHE A 111 -0.46 -8.38 14.49
N GLU A 112 0.53 -9.12 14.04
CA GLU A 112 0.97 -10.34 14.69
C GLU A 112 2.34 -10.14 15.32
N GLY A 113 2.40 -10.32 16.62
CA GLY A 113 3.61 -10.21 17.41
C GLY A 113 3.90 -11.50 18.19
N SER A 114 5.10 -11.59 18.76
CA SER A 114 5.52 -12.77 19.54
C SER A 114 4.71 -13.01 20.81
N LYS A 115 3.97 -12.02 21.30
CA LYS A 115 3.19 -12.11 22.55
C LYS A 115 1.69 -12.07 22.34
N GLY A 116 1.23 -11.73 21.13
CA GLY A 116 -0.19 -11.59 20.86
C GLY A 116 -0.47 -10.91 19.54
N LYS A 117 -1.75 -10.56 19.36
CA LYS A 117 -2.26 -9.95 18.13
C LYS A 117 -3.08 -8.71 18.42
N ILE A 118 -3.05 -7.77 17.51
CA ILE A 118 -4.00 -6.64 17.48
C ILE A 118 -4.72 -6.71 16.14
N MET A 119 -6.04 -6.58 16.16
CA MET A 119 -6.85 -6.39 14.96
C MET A 119 -7.62 -5.10 15.09
N CYS A 120 -7.73 -4.35 14.01
CA CYS A 120 -8.60 -3.18 13.94
C CYS A 120 -9.27 -3.09 12.57
N GLY A 121 -10.34 -2.32 12.48
CA GLY A 121 -10.98 -1.97 11.22
C GLY A 121 -10.22 -0.87 10.48
N THR A 122 -10.80 -0.43 9.38
CA THR A 122 -10.33 0.70 8.56
C THR A 122 -10.09 1.93 9.43
N TYR A 123 -9.02 2.68 9.18
CA TYR A 123 -8.56 3.83 10.00
C TYR A 123 -8.15 3.47 11.44
N GLY A 124 -7.86 2.21 11.73
CA GLY A 124 -7.54 1.78 13.10
C GLY A 124 -8.73 1.75 14.05
N ARG A 125 -9.97 1.67 13.52
CA ARG A 125 -11.18 1.66 14.35
C ARG A 125 -11.32 0.36 15.14
N GLU A 126 -11.93 0.47 16.31
CA GLU A 126 -12.31 -0.66 17.17
C GLU A 126 -11.17 -1.68 17.37
N PRO A 127 -10.00 -1.23 17.87
CA PRO A 127 -8.89 -2.14 18.06
C PRO A 127 -9.21 -3.19 19.10
N ARG A 128 -8.91 -4.45 18.79
CA ARG A 128 -9.03 -5.61 19.69
C ARG A 128 -7.64 -6.19 19.92
N LEU A 129 -7.36 -6.56 21.15
CA LEU A 129 -6.06 -7.07 21.60
C LEU A 129 -6.22 -8.48 22.20
N TRP A 130 -5.41 -9.41 21.71
CA TRP A 130 -5.27 -10.75 22.27
C TRP A 130 -3.82 -10.96 22.75
N ILE A 131 -3.67 -11.48 23.96
CA ILE A 131 -2.40 -11.91 24.54
C ILE A 131 -2.55 -13.38 24.91
N GLU A 132 -1.64 -14.21 24.41
CA GLU A 132 -1.66 -15.67 24.63
C GLU A 132 -3.03 -16.32 24.30
N GLY A 133 -3.66 -15.83 23.21
CA GLY A 133 -4.95 -16.33 22.74
C GLY A 133 -6.18 -15.80 23.51
N LYS A 134 -5.99 -15.04 24.61
CA LYS A 134 -7.08 -14.44 25.38
C LYS A 134 -7.31 -12.99 24.97
N GLU A 135 -8.57 -12.64 24.70
CA GLU A 135 -8.91 -11.23 24.44
C GLU A 135 -8.84 -10.41 25.74
N VAL A 136 -8.03 -9.35 25.70
CA VAL A 136 -7.77 -8.44 26.82
C VAL A 136 -8.03 -6.96 26.47
N THR A 137 -8.79 -6.72 25.43
CA THR A 137 -9.09 -5.36 24.91
C THR A 137 -9.57 -4.41 26.02
N ASN A 138 -10.50 -4.86 26.85
CA ASN A 138 -11.09 -4.05 27.93
C ASN A 138 -10.21 -3.95 29.19
N GLU A 139 -9.17 -4.78 29.28
CA GLU A 139 -8.22 -4.79 30.40
C GLU A 139 -7.03 -3.85 30.12
N TYR A 140 -6.83 -3.43 28.86
CA TYR A 140 -5.72 -2.58 28.45
C TYR A 140 -6.17 -1.14 28.26
N ASN A 141 -5.71 -0.28 29.15
CA ASN A 141 -5.93 1.17 29.06
C ASN A 141 -4.66 1.86 28.58
N ALA A 142 -4.58 2.13 27.28
CA ALA A 142 -3.45 2.82 26.70
C ALA A 142 -3.48 4.31 27.05
N PRO A 143 -2.36 4.92 27.50
CA PRO A 143 -2.31 6.35 27.72
C PRO A 143 -2.46 7.12 26.40
N GLU A 144 -3.20 8.24 26.44
CA GLU A 144 -3.29 9.16 25.32
C GLU A 144 -2.01 9.98 25.19
N VAL A 145 -1.10 9.53 24.32
CA VAL A 145 0.21 10.17 24.11
C VAL A 145 0.32 10.93 22.78
N LEU A 146 -0.64 10.74 21.88
CA LEU A 146 -0.64 11.39 20.58
C LEU A 146 -1.52 12.64 20.60
N ARG A 147 -1.05 13.70 19.93
CA ARG A 147 -1.85 14.91 19.71
C ARG A 147 -3.14 14.54 18.96
N ARG A 148 -4.26 14.99 19.48
CA ARG A 148 -5.56 14.86 18.81
C ARG A 148 -5.87 16.11 18.00
N VAL A 149 -6.30 15.91 16.75
CA VAL A 149 -6.83 16.98 15.91
C VAL A 149 -8.25 17.25 16.37
N LYS A 150 -8.53 18.47 16.85
CA LYS A 150 -9.83 18.86 17.41
C LYS A 150 -10.85 19.28 16.35
N THR A 151 -10.39 19.47 15.12
CA THR A 151 -11.18 19.91 13.98
C THR A 151 -11.14 18.82 12.89
N THR A 152 -11.22 19.18 11.61
CA THR A 152 -10.93 18.26 10.52
C THR A 152 -9.43 18.31 10.19
N HIS A 153 -8.92 17.31 9.47
CA HIS A 153 -7.50 17.29 9.10
C HIS A 153 -7.14 18.40 8.10
N GLU A 154 -8.07 18.83 7.26
CA GLU A 154 -7.91 19.98 6.36
C GLU A 154 -7.74 21.27 7.17
N MET A 155 -8.54 21.43 8.22
CA MET A 155 -8.43 22.59 9.11
C MET A 155 -7.15 22.57 9.96
N ASP A 156 -6.62 21.39 10.28
CA ASP A 156 -5.30 21.26 10.90
C ASP A 156 -4.18 21.73 9.96
N PHE A 157 -4.30 21.44 8.67
CA PHE A 157 -3.39 21.95 7.65
C PHE A 157 -3.50 23.49 7.52
N VAL A 158 -4.71 24.01 7.39
CA VAL A 158 -4.96 25.48 7.30
C VAL A 158 -4.43 26.21 8.53
N ARG A 159 -4.60 25.64 9.72
CA ARG A 159 -4.04 26.16 10.97
C ARG A 159 -2.52 26.29 10.85
N ALA A 160 -1.84 25.22 10.45
CA ALA A 160 -0.38 25.22 10.32
C ALA A 160 0.12 26.22 9.27
N CYS A 161 -0.63 26.44 8.19
CA CYS A 161 -0.30 27.46 7.19
C CYS A 161 -0.38 28.91 7.75
N LYS A 162 -1.24 29.16 8.74
CA LYS A 162 -1.44 30.47 9.36
C LYS A 162 -0.48 30.77 10.50
N GLU A 163 0.16 29.74 11.06
CA GLU A 163 1.13 29.89 12.16
C GLU A 163 2.47 30.41 11.64
N SER A 164 3.16 31.21 12.45
CA SER A 164 4.52 31.63 12.13
C SER A 164 5.47 30.40 12.09
N PRO A 165 6.54 30.43 11.27
CA PRO A 165 7.46 29.29 11.18
C PRO A 165 8.05 28.85 12.51
N SER A 166 8.28 29.78 13.44
CA SER A 166 8.86 29.52 14.77
C SER A 166 7.90 28.86 15.76
N GLU A 167 6.59 29.04 15.56
CA GLU A 167 5.54 28.53 16.45
C GLU A 167 4.74 27.40 15.84
N ARG A 168 5.01 27.09 14.58
CA ARG A 168 4.24 26.13 13.80
C ARG A 168 4.26 24.74 14.40
N VAL A 169 3.10 24.25 14.77
CA VAL A 169 2.89 22.84 15.06
C VAL A 169 2.55 22.12 13.76
N MET A 170 3.40 21.18 13.33
CA MET A 170 3.18 20.44 12.10
C MET A 170 1.82 19.75 12.09
N PRO A 171 1.07 19.80 10.99
CA PRO A 171 -0.18 19.06 10.87
C PRO A 171 0.08 17.55 10.95
N SER A 172 -0.90 16.79 11.39
CA SER A 172 -0.76 15.33 11.57
C SER A 172 -0.40 14.60 10.28
N SER A 173 -0.90 15.08 9.13
CA SER A 173 -0.63 14.53 7.79
C SER A 173 0.35 15.40 6.98
N ASN A 174 1.41 15.92 7.65
CA ASN A 174 2.44 16.69 6.96
C ASN A 174 3.25 15.82 5.98
N PHE A 175 3.94 16.44 5.03
CA PHE A 175 4.66 15.73 3.96
C PHE A 175 5.78 14.81 4.45
N ASN A 176 6.42 15.12 5.59
CA ASN A 176 7.43 14.23 6.17
C ASN A 176 6.84 12.90 6.67
N TYR A 177 5.54 12.86 6.91
CA TYR A 177 4.80 11.67 7.26
C TYR A 177 4.11 11.06 6.03
N SER A 178 3.32 11.85 5.31
CA SER A 178 2.50 11.36 4.22
C SER A 178 3.31 11.01 2.97
N GLY A 179 4.45 11.64 2.75
CA GLY A 179 5.35 11.31 1.64
C GLY A 179 5.84 9.86 1.68
N PRO A 180 6.56 9.43 2.73
CA PRO A 180 7.00 8.04 2.86
C PRO A 180 5.87 7.02 2.93
N LEU A 181 4.71 7.36 3.51
CA LEU A 181 3.54 6.49 3.47
C LEU A 181 3.04 6.30 2.04
N ASN A 182 2.89 7.39 1.31
CA ASN A 182 2.44 7.33 -0.09
C ASN A 182 3.46 6.60 -0.98
N GLU A 183 4.76 6.81 -0.77
CA GLU A 183 5.83 6.07 -1.46
C GLU A 183 5.67 4.56 -1.25
N MET A 184 5.49 4.11 0.00
CA MET A 184 5.22 2.71 0.30
C MET A 184 4.02 2.18 -0.49
N VAL A 185 2.92 2.92 -0.54
CA VAL A 185 1.69 2.52 -1.24
C VAL A 185 1.93 2.40 -2.74
N VAL A 186 2.47 3.43 -3.39
CA VAL A 186 2.66 3.42 -4.85
C VAL A 186 3.76 2.45 -5.30
N MET A 187 4.72 2.15 -4.43
CA MET A 187 5.73 1.12 -4.68
C MET A 187 5.09 -0.27 -4.86
N GLY A 188 3.97 -0.54 -4.19
CA GLY A 188 3.22 -1.78 -4.41
C GLY A 188 2.74 -1.91 -5.86
N ASN A 189 2.25 -0.82 -6.45
CA ASN A 189 1.87 -0.80 -7.87
C ASN A 189 3.07 -1.02 -8.80
N LEU A 190 4.23 -0.48 -8.44
CA LEU A 190 5.46 -0.74 -9.17
C LEU A 190 5.82 -2.23 -9.15
N ALA A 191 5.69 -2.87 -7.98
CA ALA A 191 5.93 -4.31 -7.84
C ALA A 191 4.92 -5.15 -8.62
N VAL A 192 3.64 -4.77 -8.64
CA VAL A 192 2.61 -5.42 -9.48
C VAL A 192 3.00 -5.34 -10.95
N ARG A 193 3.35 -4.17 -11.45
CA ARG A 193 3.70 -3.98 -12.86
C ARG A 193 5.00 -4.67 -13.28
N LEU A 194 5.87 -4.98 -12.33
CA LEU A 194 7.14 -5.69 -12.54
C LEU A 194 7.12 -7.16 -12.06
N GLN A 195 5.97 -7.70 -11.67
CA GLN A 195 5.88 -9.02 -11.05
C GLN A 195 6.37 -10.17 -11.93
N ASP A 196 6.39 -9.99 -13.26
CA ASP A 196 6.93 -11.02 -14.19
C ASP A 196 8.43 -11.27 -13.98
N LEU A 197 9.15 -10.39 -13.29
CA LEU A 197 10.53 -10.63 -12.86
C LEU A 197 10.65 -11.75 -11.81
N LYS A 198 9.55 -12.11 -11.13
CA LYS A 198 9.44 -13.24 -10.17
C LYS A 198 10.45 -13.18 -9.03
N ARG A 199 10.81 -11.98 -8.59
CA ARG A 199 11.73 -11.74 -7.49
C ARG A 199 11.34 -10.53 -6.68
N GLU A 200 11.86 -10.42 -5.46
CA GLU A 200 11.76 -9.21 -4.66
C GLU A 200 12.55 -8.08 -5.34
N LEU A 201 11.92 -6.92 -5.45
CA LEU A 201 12.56 -5.69 -5.89
C LEU A 201 13.21 -5.04 -4.66
N GLN A 202 14.53 -4.86 -4.71
CA GLN A 202 15.27 -4.19 -3.65
C GLN A 202 15.15 -2.68 -3.84
N TRP A 203 14.75 -1.98 -2.78
CA TRP A 203 14.44 -0.56 -2.83
C TRP A 203 15.40 0.27 -1.99
N ASP A 204 15.92 1.33 -2.58
CA ASP A 204 16.58 2.43 -1.89
C ASP A 204 15.63 3.63 -1.86
N GLY A 205 15.00 3.87 -0.70
CA GLY A 205 14.01 4.94 -0.55
C GLY A 205 14.62 6.34 -0.56
N GLU A 206 15.89 6.50 -0.17
CA GLU A 206 16.56 7.80 -0.21
C GLU A 206 16.91 8.19 -1.66
N ALA A 207 17.38 7.23 -2.46
CA ALA A 207 17.66 7.43 -3.87
C ALA A 207 16.40 7.36 -4.75
N MET A 208 15.30 6.79 -4.24
CA MET A 208 14.10 6.45 -4.99
C MET A 208 14.42 5.58 -6.21
N GLU A 209 15.05 4.43 -5.97
CA GLU A 209 15.42 3.52 -7.05
C GLU A 209 15.32 2.04 -6.66
N ILE A 210 15.10 1.20 -7.68
CA ILE A 210 15.21 -0.25 -7.53
C ILE A 210 16.65 -0.64 -7.84
N THR A 211 17.36 -1.16 -6.84
CA THR A 211 18.81 -1.41 -6.91
C THR A 211 19.18 -2.73 -7.57
N ASN A 212 18.24 -3.63 -7.80
CA ASN A 212 18.50 -4.95 -8.38
C ASN A 212 17.84 -5.18 -9.75
N LEU A 213 17.74 -4.13 -10.56
CA LEU A 213 17.34 -4.23 -11.96
C LEU A 213 18.55 -4.16 -12.89
N ASP A 214 18.68 -5.16 -13.75
CA ASP A 214 19.69 -5.22 -14.79
C ASP A 214 19.18 -4.69 -16.13
N ASP A 215 20.07 -4.23 -16.99
CA ASP A 215 19.71 -3.70 -18.32
C ASP A 215 19.13 -4.78 -19.25
N SER A 216 19.38 -6.06 -18.94
CA SER A 216 18.84 -7.23 -19.64
C SER A 216 17.44 -7.63 -19.14
N ASP A 217 16.99 -7.13 -17.99
CA ASP A 217 15.69 -7.48 -17.43
C ASP A 217 14.54 -7.04 -18.35
N GLN A 218 13.60 -7.96 -18.54
CA GLN A 218 12.40 -7.73 -19.35
C GLN A 218 11.17 -8.19 -18.58
N VAL A 219 10.08 -7.50 -18.78
CA VAL A 219 8.75 -7.90 -18.30
C VAL A 219 7.81 -8.07 -19.47
N ARG A 220 6.93 -9.07 -19.36
CA ARG A 220 5.90 -9.36 -20.32
C ARG A 220 4.56 -8.90 -19.76
N ILE A 221 3.94 -7.97 -20.43
CA ILE A 221 2.69 -7.35 -20.01
C ILE A 221 1.59 -7.70 -21.01
N VAL A 222 0.39 -7.95 -20.54
CA VAL A 222 -0.79 -8.12 -21.40
C VAL A 222 -1.14 -6.77 -22.03
N LYS A 223 -1.16 -6.72 -23.34
CA LYS A 223 -1.56 -5.54 -24.12
C LYS A 223 -3.06 -5.53 -24.34
N THR A 224 -3.57 -6.64 -24.86
CA THR A 224 -5.00 -6.85 -25.07
C THR A 224 -5.38 -8.25 -24.63
N ASP A 225 -6.58 -8.39 -24.12
CA ASP A 225 -7.17 -9.68 -23.80
C ASP A 225 -8.65 -9.65 -24.22
N THR A 226 -8.98 -10.53 -25.17
CA THR A 226 -10.33 -10.62 -25.69
C THR A 226 -10.92 -12.00 -25.38
N PHE A 227 -12.14 -11.99 -24.87
CA PHE A 227 -12.92 -13.18 -24.62
C PHE A 227 -14.03 -13.28 -25.68
N TYR A 228 -14.19 -14.45 -26.26
CA TYR A 228 -15.32 -14.76 -27.12
C TYR A 228 -15.76 -16.21 -26.95
N VAL A 229 -16.97 -16.49 -27.35
CA VAL A 229 -17.53 -17.86 -27.33
C VAL A 229 -17.75 -18.33 -28.77
N GLU A 230 -17.15 -19.43 -29.12
CA GLU A 230 -17.34 -20.09 -30.44
C GLU A 230 -17.81 -21.51 -30.20
N GLN A 231 -18.90 -21.89 -30.88
CA GLN A 231 -19.53 -23.20 -30.75
C GLN A 231 -19.83 -23.63 -29.30
N GLY A 232 -20.14 -22.69 -28.41
CA GLY A 232 -20.41 -22.95 -27.00
C GLY A 232 -19.17 -23.08 -26.11
N HIS A 233 -17.98 -22.95 -26.68
CA HIS A 233 -16.71 -23.00 -25.92
C HIS A 233 -16.10 -21.60 -25.71
N PRO A 234 -15.56 -21.30 -24.52
CA PRO A 234 -14.87 -20.05 -24.27
C PRO A 234 -13.49 -20.05 -24.93
N HIS A 235 -13.15 -18.96 -25.57
CA HIS A 235 -11.85 -18.67 -26.13
C HIS A 235 -11.30 -17.37 -25.62
N PHE A 236 -9.98 -17.34 -25.39
CA PHE A 236 -9.24 -16.15 -24.99
C PHE A 236 -8.17 -15.88 -26.05
N ASN A 237 -8.08 -14.64 -26.50
CA ASN A 237 -6.99 -14.19 -27.34
C ASN A 237 -6.23 -13.09 -26.61
N THR A 238 -5.06 -13.46 -26.07
CA THR A 238 -4.23 -12.57 -25.23
C THR A 238 -2.99 -12.18 -26.02
N GLU A 239 -2.87 -10.91 -26.33
CA GLU A 239 -1.66 -10.31 -26.90
C GLU A 239 -0.77 -9.77 -25.79
N HIS A 240 0.53 -9.97 -25.93
CA HIS A 240 1.53 -9.52 -24.97
C HIS A 240 2.50 -8.54 -25.61
N GLU A 241 2.99 -7.62 -24.79
CA GLU A 241 4.13 -6.77 -25.09
C GLU A 241 5.29 -7.12 -24.13
N THR A 242 6.50 -7.21 -24.68
CA THR A 242 7.72 -7.40 -23.89
C THR A 242 8.50 -6.09 -23.89
N ILE A 243 8.73 -5.55 -22.69
CA ILE A 243 9.40 -4.28 -22.50
C ILE A 243 10.60 -4.42 -21.56
N LYS A 244 11.58 -3.53 -21.68
CA LYS A 244 12.71 -3.47 -20.75
C LYS A 244 12.25 -2.99 -19.38
N ALA A 245 12.52 -3.78 -18.33
CA ALA A 245 12.03 -3.52 -16.98
C ALA A 245 12.63 -2.24 -16.39
N LYS A 246 13.92 -1.99 -16.53
CA LYS A 246 14.60 -0.85 -15.92
C LYS A 246 14.10 0.51 -16.40
N PRO A 247 14.07 0.83 -17.71
CA PRO A 247 13.50 2.09 -18.18
C PRO A 247 12.01 2.22 -17.87
N PHE A 248 11.25 1.13 -17.91
CA PHE A 248 9.84 1.13 -17.52
C PHE A 248 9.64 1.48 -16.05
N ALA A 249 10.44 0.90 -15.15
CA ALA A 249 10.42 1.24 -13.73
C ALA A 249 10.83 2.70 -13.49
N GLN A 250 11.87 3.17 -14.17
CA GLN A 250 12.34 4.55 -14.04
C GLN A 250 11.28 5.57 -14.43
N GLU A 251 10.54 5.33 -15.51
CA GLU A 251 9.45 6.22 -15.94
C GLU A 251 8.28 6.25 -14.93
N MET A 252 7.98 5.12 -14.27
CA MET A 252 6.97 5.09 -13.21
C MET A 252 7.42 5.81 -11.93
N ILE A 253 8.72 5.79 -11.62
CA ILE A 253 9.29 6.42 -10.43
C ILE A 253 9.50 7.93 -10.66
N ARG A 254 9.99 8.31 -11.84
CA ARG A 254 10.31 9.70 -12.21
C ARG A 254 9.78 9.98 -13.59
N HIS A 255 8.56 10.50 -13.63
CA HIS A 255 7.87 10.78 -14.88
C HIS A 255 8.64 11.77 -15.77
N THR A 256 8.72 11.46 -17.05
CA THR A 256 9.28 12.35 -18.07
C THR A 256 8.22 13.37 -18.48
N TYR A 257 8.49 14.64 -18.23
CA TYR A 257 7.58 15.69 -18.63
C TYR A 257 7.70 16.01 -20.12
N ARG A 258 6.62 16.53 -20.71
CA ARG A 258 6.62 17.01 -22.07
C ARG A 258 7.64 18.13 -22.26
N ASP A 259 8.09 18.34 -23.49
CA ASP A 259 9.09 19.36 -23.83
C ASP A 259 8.74 20.75 -23.26
N GLY A 260 9.73 21.37 -22.62
CA GLY A 260 9.58 22.68 -21.97
C GLY A 260 8.99 22.66 -20.57
N TRP A 261 8.73 21.49 -19.98
CA TRP A 261 8.25 21.34 -18.61
C TRP A 261 9.23 20.53 -17.75
N SER A 262 9.45 21.00 -16.54
CA SER A 262 10.22 20.30 -15.52
C SER A 262 9.70 20.66 -14.12
N LEU A 263 9.93 19.79 -13.14
CA LEU A 263 9.83 20.20 -11.74
C LEU A 263 11.04 21.06 -11.40
N MET A 264 10.79 22.19 -10.75
CA MET A 264 11.84 23.09 -10.24
C MET A 264 12.48 22.48 -8.97
#